data_c51ae092d6cca941601246e63e1c6488
#
_entry.id   c51ae092d6cca941601246e63e1c6488
#
_cell.length_a   1.000
_cell.length_b   1.000
_cell.length_c   1.000
_cell.angle_alpha   90.00
_cell.angle_beta   90.00
_cell.angle_gamma   90.00
#
_symmetry.space_group_name_H-M   'P 1'
#
loop_
_entity.id
_entity.type
_entity.pdbx_description
1 polymer ?
#
loop_
_entity_poly.entity_id
_entity_poly.type
_entity_poly.pdbx_seq_one_letter_code
_entity_poly.pdbx_strand_id
1 'polypeptide(L)'
;MTKLRVLSFSVSIDGFGAGPGQDLEHPLGIGGPEMFDWFFRTRTFRSMHGQGDGETGIDDDVAARGFENVGAWILGRNMFGPVRGPWPDEGWKGWWGEEPPYHVPCFVLTHHARPALPMKGGTTFHFVTDGIRAALVRAKEAAGGRDVRLGGGVATIRQYLQAGLVDEAHLVISPVVLGKGEHLLGGLDLPALGYEYAEHRAGSRAIAHVHLRRRGAPAR
;
A
#
# COMPACT_ATOMS: atom_id res chain seq x y z
N MET A 1 18.66 -2.86 9.43
CA MET A 1 18.40 -3.38 8.06
C MET A 1 17.13 -2.78 7.52
N THR A 2 17.09 -2.39 6.26
CA THR A 2 15.91 -1.89 5.54
C THR A 2 14.84 -2.97 5.44
N LYS A 3 13.65 -2.75 6.00
CA LYS A 3 12.51 -3.66 5.95
C LYS A 3 11.62 -3.37 4.73
N LEU A 4 10.93 -4.40 4.23
CA LEU A 4 9.78 -4.25 3.34
C LEU A 4 8.51 -4.38 4.19
N ARG A 5 7.70 -3.33 4.22
CA ARG A 5 6.53 -3.24 5.09
C ARG A 5 5.26 -2.94 4.31
N VAL A 6 4.21 -3.68 4.57
CA VAL A 6 2.84 -3.29 4.23
C VAL A 6 2.32 -2.46 5.40
N LEU A 7 1.85 -1.25 5.14
CA LEU A 7 1.45 -0.32 6.20
C LEU A 7 0.05 0.22 5.92
N SER A 8 -0.83 0.11 6.92
CA SER A 8 -2.20 0.66 6.89
C SER A 8 -3.02 0.19 5.69
N PHE A 9 -2.91 -1.09 5.33
CA PHE A 9 -3.64 -1.64 4.19
C PHE A 9 -5.06 -2.06 4.61
N SER A 10 -6.07 -1.35 4.10
CA SER A 10 -7.47 -1.61 4.41
C SER A 10 -7.97 -2.90 3.79
N VAL A 11 -8.71 -3.67 4.58
CA VAL A 11 -9.35 -4.94 4.18
C VAL A 11 -10.77 -4.96 4.73
N SER A 12 -11.74 -5.37 3.93
CA SER A 12 -13.11 -5.60 4.39
C SER A 12 -13.19 -6.76 5.39
N ILE A 13 -14.29 -6.88 6.14
CA ILE A 13 -14.51 -7.99 7.09
C ILE A 13 -14.36 -9.35 6.40
N ASP A 14 -14.82 -9.45 5.15
CA ASP A 14 -14.77 -10.66 4.33
C ASP A 14 -13.47 -10.80 3.51
N GLY A 15 -12.44 -9.99 3.80
CA GLY A 15 -11.07 -10.20 3.36
C GLY A 15 -10.67 -9.57 2.03
N PHE A 16 -11.46 -8.68 1.46
CA PHE A 16 -11.14 -8.00 0.21
C PHE A 16 -10.40 -6.68 0.44
N GLY A 17 -9.34 -6.44 -0.30
CA GLY A 17 -8.56 -5.19 -0.27
C GLY A 17 -8.93 -4.22 -1.40
N ALA A 18 -9.81 -4.62 -2.29
CA ALA A 18 -10.42 -3.78 -3.32
C ALA A 18 -11.74 -4.38 -3.77
N GLY A 19 -12.70 -3.53 -4.12
CA GLY A 19 -13.96 -3.94 -4.72
C GLY A 19 -13.79 -4.39 -6.18
N PRO A 20 -14.84 -4.93 -6.79
CA PRO A 20 -14.83 -5.30 -8.20
C PRO A 20 -14.87 -4.06 -9.10
N GLY A 21 -14.49 -4.22 -10.38
CA GLY A 21 -14.66 -3.18 -11.39
C GLY A 21 -13.80 -1.95 -11.19
N GLN A 22 -12.51 -2.13 -10.83
CA GLN A 22 -11.57 -1.00 -10.75
C GLN A 22 -11.38 -0.36 -12.13
N ASP A 23 -11.66 0.92 -12.23
CA ASP A 23 -11.48 1.78 -13.39
C ASP A 23 -11.13 3.22 -12.98
N LEU A 24 -11.23 4.19 -13.90
CA LEU A 24 -10.97 5.61 -13.63
C LEU A 24 -11.99 6.25 -12.68
N GLU A 25 -13.24 5.80 -12.73
CA GLU A 25 -14.32 6.30 -11.87
C GLU A 25 -14.32 5.60 -10.51
N HIS A 26 -13.87 4.34 -10.50
CA HIS A 26 -13.82 3.50 -9.31
C HIS A 26 -12.40 2.98 -9.04
N PRO A 27 -11.45 3.83 -8.63
CA PRO A 27 -10.03 3.46 -8.48
C PRO A 27 -9.80 2.35 -7.44
N LEU A 28 -10.68 2.24 -6.46
CA LEU A 28 -10.66 1.19 -5.41
C LEU A 28 -11.71 0.09 -5.65
N GLY A 29 -12.38 0.14 -6.80
CA GLY A 29 -13.53 -0.73 -7.11
C GLY A 29 -14.82 -0.28 -6.40
N ILE A 30 -15.92 -0.88 -6.81
CA ILE A 30 -17.25 -0.58 -6.24
C ILE A 30 -17.27 -0.99 -4.76
N GLY A 31 -17.69 -0.09 -3.87
CA GLY A 31 -17.67 -0.27 -2.42
C GLY A 31 -16.28 -0.12 -1.78
N GLY A 32 -15.24 0.03 -2.61
CA GLY A 32 -13.85 0.15 -2.12
C GLY A 32 -13.57 1.39 -1.27
N PRO A 33 -14.07 2.58 -1.63
CA PRO A 33 -13.81 3.79 -0.85
C PRO A 33 -14.27 3.73 0.61
N GLU A 34 -15.37 3.02 0.90
CA GLU A 34 -15.88 2.90 2.27
C GLU A 34 -14.88 2.21 3.21
N MET A 35 -14.02 1.34 2.69
CA MET A 35 -12.97 0.69 3.48
C MET A 35 -11.93 1.67 4.02
N PHE A 36 -11.87 2.88 3.50
CA PHE A 36 -10.91 3.90 3.88
C PHE A 36 -11.53 5.03 4.73
N ASP A 37 -12.82 4.94 5.12
CA ASP A 37 -13.47 5.97 5.96
C ASP A 37 -12.69 6.22 7.26
N TRP A 38 -12.16 5.17 7.87
CA TRP A 38 -11.30 5.28 9.05
C TRP A 38 -10.09 6.19 8.81
N PHE A 39 -9.46 6.12 7.62
CA PHE A 39 -8.26 6.88 7.28
C PHE A 39 -8.59 8.32 6.84
N PHE A 40 -9.59 8.48 5.98
CA PHE A 40 -9.97 9.79 5.44
C PHE A 40 -10.38 10.80 6.50
N ARG A 41 -10.81 10.34 7.67
CA ARG A 41 -11.20 11.19 8.79
C ARG A 41 -10.07 11.54 9.72
N THR A 42 -8.94 10.84 9.67
CA THR A 42 -7.79 11.11 10.54
C THR A 42 -7.20 12.49 10.30
N ARG A 43 -6.64 13.07 11.35
CA ARG A 43 -5.85 14.31 11.25
C ARG A 43 -4.67 14.13 10.29
N THR A 44 -4.02 12.96 10.30
CA THR A 44 -2.93 12.60 9.40
C THR A 44 -3.33 12.78 7.93
N PHE A 45 -4.45 12.16 7.50
CA PHE A 45 -4.92 12.28 6.12
C PHE A 45 -5.30 13.73 5.77
N ARG A 46 -6.05 14.39 6.63
CA ARG A 46 -6.52 15.77 6.38
C ARG A 46 -5.36 16.75 6.29
N SER A 47 -4.35 16.60 7.16
CA SER A 47 -3.13 17.43 7.10
C SER A 47 -2.35 17.24 5.79
N MET A 48 -2.28 16.01 5.26
CA MET A 48 -1.65 15.73 3.95
C MET A 48 -2.34 16.45 2.78
N HIS A 49 -3.60 16.84 2.96
CA HIS A 49 -4.40 17.55 1.97
C HIS A 49 -4.62 19.03 2.33
N GLY A 50 -3.81 19.59 3.24
CA GLY A 50 -3.90 20.99 3.67
C GLY A 50 -5.16 21.34 4.46
N GLN A 51 -5.84 20.33 5.04
CA GLN A 51 -7.04 20.49 5.86
C GLN A 51 -6.68 20.39 7.34
N GLY A 52 -7.21 21.30 8.19
CA GLY A 52 -6.71 21.47 9.57
C GLY A 52 -7.24 20.53 10.63
N ASP A 53 -8.44 19.95 10.48
CA ASP A 53 -9.19 19.30 11.56
C ASP A 53 -9.60 17.88 11.22
N GLY A 54 -8.82 16.93 11.65
CA GLY A 54 -9.12 15.50 11.55
C GLY A 54 -9.31 14.87 12.93
N GLU A 55 -9.91 13.70 12.93
CA GLU A 55 -10.06 12.89 14.13
C GLU A 55 -8.69 12.42 14.62
N THR A 56 -8.51 12.40 15.94
CA THR A 56 -7.33 11.89 16.63
C THR A 56 -7.68 10.60 17.36
N GLY A 57 -6.68 9.89 17.83
CA GLY A 57 -6.83 8.63 18.53
C GLY A 57 -6.12 7.49 17.83
N ILE A 58 -6.51 6.24 18.13
CA ILE A 58 -5.77 5.06 17.68
C ILE A 58 -5.64 4.97 16.15
N ASP A 59 -6.70 5.30 15.40
CA ASP A 59 -6.68 5.25 13.94
C ASP A 59 -5.70 6.31 13.37
N ASP A 60 -5.68 7.52 13.93
CA ASP A 60 -4.75 8.58 13.53
C ASP A 60 -3.31 8.24 13.89
N ASP A 61 -3.07 7.74 15.11
CA ASP A 61 -1.74 7.33 15.57
C ASP A 61 -1.14 6.24 14.69
N VAL A 62 -1.96 5.30 14.24
CA VAL A 62 -1.54 4.21 13.37
C VAL A 62 -1.35 4.70 11.93
N ALA A 63 -2.21 5.61 11.45
CA ALA A 63 -2.06 6.26 10.17
C ALA A 63 -0.73 7.02 10.08
N ALA A 64 -0.41 7.85 11.08
CA ALA A 64 0.83 8.61 11.16
C ALA A 64 2.07 7.70 11.12
N ARG A 65 2.08 6.64 11.94
CA ARG A 65 3.18 5.64 11.94
C ARG A 65 3.36 4.95 10.60
N GLY A 66 2.31 4.87 9.78
CA GLY A 66 2.37 4.33 8.43
C GLY A 66 3.30 5.10 7.50
N PHE A 67 3.66 6.34 7.81
CA PHE A 67 4.56 7.19 7.01
C PHE A 67 5.94 7.35 7.65
N GLU A 68 6.14 6.85 8.87
CA GLU A 68 7.43 6.97 9.57
C GLU A 68 8.51 6.08 8.93
N ASN A 69 9.70 6.65 8.81
CA ASN A 69 10.90 5.95 8.33
C ASN A 69 10.75 5.34 6.93
N VAL A 70 9.88 5.86 6.08
CA VAL A 70 9.71 5.39 4.69
C VAL A 70 10.70 6.11 3.78
N GLY A 71 11.57 5.36 3.10
CA GLY A 71 12.58 5.87 2.19
C GLY A 71 12.29 5.59 0.72
N ALA A 72 11.42 4.64 0.43
CA ALA A 72 10.94 4.34 -0.92
C ALA A 72 9.60 3.61 -0.86
N TRP A 73 8.87 3.62 -1.98
CA TRP A 73 7.64 2.87 -2.15
C TRP A 73 7.75 1.85 -3.28
N ILE A 74 7.01 0.75 -3.14
CA ILE A 74 6.71 -0.16 -4.25
C ILE A 74 5.20 -0.17 -4.45
N LEU A 75 4.78 0.02 -5.70
CA LEU A 75 3.39 0.10 -6.11
C LEU A 75 3.13 -0.90 -7.25
N GLY A 76 1.97 -1.54 -7.23
CA GLY A 76 1.46 -2.25 -8.40
C GLY A 76 0.96 -1.27 -9.46
N ARG A 77 0.82 -1.73 -10.71
CA ARG A 77 0.35 -0.92 -11.83
C ARG A 77 -0.93 -0.16 -11.54
N ASN A 78 -1.92 -0.80 -10.92
CA ASN A 78 -3.22 -0.18 -10.61
C ASN A 78 -3.12 0.92 -9.54
N MET A 79 -2.14 0.85 -8.64
CA MET A 79 -1.89 1.93 -7.67
C MET A 79 -1.34 3.20 -8.34
N PHE A 80 -0.69 3.06 -9.49
CA PHE A 80 -0.28 4.20 -10.30
C PHE A 80 -1.41 4.64 -11.26
N GLY A 81 -2.14 3.69 -11.85
CA GLY A 81 -3.25 4.00 -12.74
C GLY A 81 -3.97 2.74 -13.25
N PRO A 82 -5.27 2.83 -13.57
CA PRO A 82 -6.13 1.69 -13.83
C PRO A 82 -5.98 1.10 -15.24
N VAL A 83 -5.29 1.81 -16.15
CA VAL A 83 -5.12 1.37 -17.53
C VAL A 83 -4.18 0.17 -17.56
N ARG A 84 -4.71 -0.96 -17.99
CA ARG A 84 -3.96 -2.21 -18.15
C ARG A 84 -3.40 -2.30 -19.58
N GLY A 85 -2.39 -3.16 -19.77
CA GLY A 85 -1.73 -3.31 -21.07
C GLY A 85 -0.70 -2.22 -21.35
N PRO A 86 -0.31 -2.03 -22.63
CA PRO A 86 0.61 -0.98 -23.06
C PRO A 86 0.16 0.40 -22.59
N TRP A 87 1.11 1.30 -22.40
CA TRP A 87 0.79 2.69 -22.10
C TRP A 87 0.17 3.34 -23.36
N PRO A 88 -1.05 3.89 -23.27
CA PRO A 88 -1.67 4.53 -24.46
C PRO A 88 -0.90 5.80 -24.85
N ASP A 89 -0.34 6.50 -23.87
CA ASP A 89 0.49 7.69 -23.98
C ASP A 89 1.26 7.93 -22.66
N GLU A 90 1.98 9.03 -22.57
CA GLU A 90 2.68 9.46 -21.37
C GLU A 90 1.91 10.50 -20.53
N GLY A 91 0.68 10.81 -20.88
CA GLY A 91 -0.13 11.86 -20.22
C GLY A 91 -0.55 11.53 -18.80
N TRP A 92 -0.77 10.25 -18.49
CA TRP A 92 -1.15 9.84 -17.13
C TRP A 92 0.01 9.96 -16.16
N LYS A 93 -0.17 10.73 -15.09
CA LYS A 93 0.87 11.02 -14.06
C LYS A 93 0.58 10.41 -12.69
N GLY A 94 -0.40 9.51 -12.59
CA GLY A 94 -0.86 8.94 -11.32
C GLY A 94 -2.13 9.63 -10.79
N TRP A 95 -2.63 9.12 -9.67
CA TRP A 95 -3.89 9.56 -9.07
C TRP A 95 -3.83 10.91 -8.33
N TRP A 96 -2.61 11.36 -7.97
CA TRP A 96 -2.40 12.46 -7.04
C TRP A 96 -2.02 13.80 -7.73
N GLY A 97 -2.17 13.87 -9.05
CA GLY A 97 -1.81 15.06 -9.80
C GLY A 97 -0.30 15.32 -9.82
N GLU A 98 0.11 16.59 -9.78
CA GLU A 98 1.51 16.97 -10.01
C GLU A 98 2.41 16.83 -8.78
N GLU A 99 1.85 16.83 -7.56
CA GLU A 99 2.59 16.69 -6.30
C GLU A 99 2.07 15.51 -5.46
N PRO A 100 2.48 14.28 -5.82
CA PRO A 100 2.07 13.09 -5.08
C PRO A 100 2.62 13.07 -3.65
N PRO A 101 1.85 12.56 -2.65
CA PRO A 101 2.20 12.64 -1.23
C PRO A 101 3.28 11.63 -0.80
N TYR A 102 4.06 11.11 -1.71
CA TYR A 102 5.11 10.14 -1.39
C TYR A 102 6.42 10.80 -0.97
N HIS A 103 6.82 11.88 -1.66
CA HIS A 103 8.06 12.65 -1.46
C HIS A 103 9.35 11.82 -1.42
N VAL A 104 9.34 10.63 -2.00
CA VAL A 104 10.43 9.66 -2.10
C VAL A 104 10.32 8.88 -3.41
N PRO A 105 11.36 8.14 -3.84
CA PRO A 105 11.28 7.28 -5.01
C PRO A 105 10.17 6.22 -4.90
N CYS A 106 9.38 6.04 -5.97
CA CYS A 106 8.29 5.08 -6.09
C CYS A 106 8.56 4.13 -7.24
N PHE A 107 8.61 2.83 -6.97
CA PHE A 107 8.85 1.79 -7.95
C PHE A 107 7.53 1.14 -8.35
N VAL A 108 7.09 1.37 -9.58
CA VAL A 108 5.83 0.87 -10.13
C VAL A 108 6.08 -0.43 -10.89
N LEU A 109 5.54 -1.53 -10.38
CA LEU A 109 5.60 -2.83 -11.05
C LEU A 109 4.66 -2.85 -12.25
N THR A 110 5.20 -3.15 -13.42
CA THR A 110 4.47 -3.18 -14.69
C THR A 110 5.12 -4.16 -15.67
N HIS A 111 4.38 -4.62 -16.67
CA HIS A 111 4.92 -5.41 -17.79
C HIS A 111 5.35 -4.53 -18.98
N HIS A 112 5.08 -3.23 -18.94
CA HIS A 112 5.32 -2.32 -20.04
C HIS A 112 6.25 -1.20 -19.59
N ALA A 113 7.41 -1.10 -20.22
CA ALA A 113 8.41 -0.10 -19.91
C ALA A 113 7.86 1.33 -20.14
N ARG A 114 8.33 2.25 -19.30
CA ARG A 114 8.06 3.68 -19.41
C ARG A 114 9.25 4.44 -18.83
N PRO A 115 9.63 5.61 -19.37
CA PRO A 115 10.63 6.48 -18.77
C PRO A 115 10.28 6.85 -17.34
N ALA A 116 11.29 7.08 -16.51
CA ALA A 116 11.05 7.58 -15.15
C ALA A 116 10.33 8.94 -15.19
N LEU A 117 9.41 9.12 -14.28
CA LEU A 117 8.55 10.30 -14.21
C LEU A 117 8.83 11.09 -12.93
N PRO A 118 9.66 12.16 -12.99
CA PRO A 118 9.85 13.06 -11.87
C PRO A 118 8.61 13.92 -11.65
N MET A 119 8.22 14.07 -10.39
CA MET A 119 7.06 14.85 -9.96
C MET A 119 7.50 15.98 -9.03
N LYS A 120 6.63 16.96 -8.80
CA LYS A 120 6.86 17.96 -7.77
C LYS A 120 6.93 17.33 -6.37
N GLY A 121 7.53 18.01 -5.41
CA GLY A 121 7.62 17.52 -4.02
C GLY A 121 8.60 16.37 -3.80
N GLY A 122 9.44 15.99 -4.80
CA GLY A 122 10.51 14.99 -4.63
C GLY A 122 10.11 13.54 -4.93
N THR A 123 8.87 13.29 -5.34
CA THR A 123 8.47 11.96 -5.83
C THR A 123 9.04 11.72 -7.22
N THR A 124 9.58 10.52 -7.47
CA THR A 124 9.90 10.05 -8.82
C THR A 124 9.35 8.64 -9.02
N PHE A 125 8.52 8.44 -10.04
CA PHE A 125 8.06 7.11 -10.40
C PHE A 125 9.05 6.43 -11.33
N HIS A 126 9.51 5.24 -10.93
CA HIS A 126 10.37 4.35 -11.69
C HIS A 126 9.57 3.12 -12.12
N PHE A 127 9.44 2.86 -13.40
CA PHE A 127 8.66 1.74 -13.92
C PHE A 127 9.55 0.51 -14.06
N VAL A 128 9.21 -0.57 -13.34
CA VAL A 128 10.03 -1.79 -13.23
C VAL A 128 9.34 -2.96 -13.91
N THR A 129 10.00 -3.52 -14.92
CA THR A 129 9.51 -4.65 -15.71
C THR A 129 10.14 -5.99 -15.32
N ASP A 130 11.19 -5.96 -14.49
CA ASP A 130 12.04 -7.11 -14.13
C ASP A 130 11.52 -7.89 -12.92
N GLY A 131 10.27 -7.61 -12.50
CA GLY A 131 9.57 -8.33 -11.45
C GLY A 131 9.84 -7.84 -10.02
N ILE A 132 9.21 -8.52 -9.07
CA ILE A 132 9.13 -8.08 -7.67
C ILE A 132 10.49 -8.01 -6.96
N ARG A 133 11.42 -8.91 -7.28
CA ARG A 133 12.75 -8.95 -6.64
C ARG A 133 13.62 -7.79 -7.10
N ALA A 134 13.61 -7.49 -8.40
CA ALA A 134 14.35 -6.35 -8.95
C ALA A 134 13.81 -5.02 -8.40
N ALA A 135 12.48 -4.87 -8.32
CA ALA A 135 11.87 -3.69 -7.70
C ALA A 135 12.28 -3.53 -6.23
N LEU A 136 12.33 -4.63 -5.47
CA LEU A 136 12.72 -4.60 -4.06
C LEU A 136 14.19 -4.19 -3.87
N VAL A 137 15.10 -4.72 -4.69
CA VAL A 137 16.52 -4.35 -4.63
C VAL A 137 16.69 -2.86 -4.88
N ARG A 138 16.14 -2.35 -5.99
CA ARG A 138 16.19 -0.92 -6.35
C ARG A 138 15.55 -0.03 -5.28
N ALA A 139 14.42 -0.45 -4.72
CA ALA A 139 13.73 0.31 -3.68
C ALA A 139 14.53 0.36 -2.37
N LYS A 140 15.17 -0.75 -1.96
CA LYS A 140 16.03 -0.78 -0.77
C LYS A 140 17.29 0.09 -0.94
N GLU A 141 17.90 0.09 -2.11
CA GLU A 141 19.02 0.98 -2.44
C GLU A 141 18.58 2.45 -2.34
N ALA A 142 17.48 2.81 -3.00
CA ALA A 142 16.95 4.17 -3.00
C ALA A 142 16.46 4.63 -1.62
N ALA A 143 16.05 3.71 -0.76
CA ALA A 143 15.56 4.03 0.59
C ALA A 143 16.66 4.57 1.53
N GLY A 144 17.95 4.39 1.20
CA GLY A 144 19.06 4.97 1.97
C GLY A 144 19.10 4.55 3.43
N GLY A 145 18.84 3.27 3.73
CA GLY A 145 18.79 2.72 5.09
C GLY A 145 17.44 2.82 5.78
N ARG A 146 16.49 3.59 5.24
CA ARG A 146 15.09 3.63 5.69
C ARG A 146 14.31 2.42 5.15
N ASP A 147 13.05 2.27 5.59
CA ASP A 147 12.20 1.17 5.17
C ASP A 147 11.59 1.42 3.77
N VAL A 148 11.20 0.33 3.11
CA VAL A 148 10.42 0.35 1.88
C VAL A 148 8.95 0.05 2.22
N ARG A 149 8.04 0.93 1.81
CA ARG A 149 6.60 0.70 1.94
C ARG A 149 6.06 0.01 0.69
N LEU A 150 5.42 -1.15 0.88
CA LEU A 150 4.65 -1.82 -0.14
C LEU A 150 3.21 -1.29 -0.10
N GLY A 151 2.90 -0.38 -1.05
CA GLY A 151 1.62 0.33 -1.03
C GLY A 151 0.42 -0.48 -1.55
N GLY A 152 0.68 -1.49 -2.37
CA GLY A 152 -0.39 -2.31 -2.95
C GLY A 152 -0.35 -2.30 -4.49
N GLY A 153 -1.42 -2.69 -5.28
CA GLY A 153 -2.67 -3.28 -4.79
C GLY A 153 -2.56 -4.73 -4.31
N VAL A 154 -3.72 -5.33 -4.13
CA VAL A 154 -3.85 -6.68 -3.58
C VAL A 154 -2.94 -7.69 -4.28
N ALA A 155 -3.02 -7.80 -5.59
CA ALA A 155 -2.19 -8.74 -6.36
C ALA A 155 -0.69 -8.55 -6.13
N THR A 156 -0.23 -7.31 -5.95
CA THR A 156 1.17 -7.00 -5.68
C THR A 156 1.54 -7.47 -4.27
N ILE A 157 0.76 -7.14 -3.25
CA ILE A 157 1.04 -7.58 -1.86
C ILE A 157 1.07 -9.09 -1.79
N ARG A 158 0.12 -9.77 -2.43
CA ARG A 158 0.07 -11.25 -2.47
C ARG A 158 1.35 -11.86 -3.05
N GLN A 159 1.88 -11.32 -4.16
CA GLN A 159 3.13 -11.81 -4.75
C GLN A 159 4.31 -11.69 -3.77
N TYR A 160 4.42 -10.57 -3.06
CA TYR A 160 5.48 -10.39 -2.07
C TYR A 160 5.31 -11.28 -0.84
N LEU A 161 4.07 -11.50 -0.36
CA LEU A 161 3.77 -12.44 0.72
C LEU A 161 4.13 -13.86 0.32
N GLN A 162 3.70 -14.31 -0.86
CA GLN A 162 4.00 -15.67 -1.39
C GLN A 162 5.50 -15.90 -1.56
N ALA A 163 6.26 -14.86 -1.90
CA ALA A 163 7.70 -14.94 -2.03
C ALA A 163 8.45 -14.83 -0.68
N GLY A 164 7.76 -14.69 0.46
CA GLY A 164 8.36 -14.52 1.78
C GLY A 164 9.19 -13.23 1.94
N LEU A 165 8.86 -12.19 1.19
CA LEU A 165 9.67 -10.97 1.11
C LEU A 165 9.18 -9.82 2.02
N VAL A 166 7.94 -9.89 2.50
CA VAL A 166 7.39 -8.88 3.43
C VAL A 166 7.95 -9.17 4.83
N ASP A 167 8.52 -8.18 5.47
CA ASP A 167 9.03 -8.31 6.84
C ASP A 167 7.91 -8.07 7.88
N GLU A 168 7.07 -7.06 7.64
CA GLU A 168 5.94 -6.70 8.50
C GLU A 168 4.73 -6.31 7.65
N ALA A 169 3.53 -6.71 8.08
CA ALA A 169 2.28 -6.28 7.47
C ALA A 169 1.31 -5.77 8.53
N HIS A 170 0.87 -4.51 8.37
CA HIS A 170 -0.21 -3.92 9.14
C HIS A 170 -1.45 -3.85 8.26
N LEU A 171 -2.46 -4.62 8.63
CA LEU A 171 -3.77 -4.68 7.98
C LEU A 171 -4.80 -3.97 8.84
N VAL A 172 -5.69 -3.23 8.21
CA VAL A 172 -6.78 -2.53 8.88
C VAL A 172 -8.09 -3.18 8.47
N ILE A 173 -8.77 -3.80 9.42
CA ILE A 173 -10.08 -4.43 9.20
C ILE A 173 -11.14 -3.35 9.28
N SER A 174 -11.74 -3.03 8.15
CA SER A 174 -12.78 -2.01 8.02
C SER A 174 -14.18 -2.62 8.20
N PRO A 175 -15.16 -1.89 8.78
CA PRO A 175 -16.51 -2.39 9.03
C PRO A 175 -17.37 -2.44 7.75
N VAL A 176 -16.83 -3.05 6.70
CA VAL A 176 -17.42 -3.15 5.38
C VAL A 176 -17.43 -4.62 4.93
N VAL A 177 -18.50 -5.04 4.28
CA VAL A 177 -18.61 -6.35 3.61
C VAL A 177 -18.75 -6.08 2.11
N LEU A 178 -17.81 -6.58 1.31
CA LEU A 178 -17.80 -6.37 -0.13
C LEU A 178 -18.44 -7.52 -0.92
N GLY A 179 -18.39 -8.74 -0.42
CA GLY A 179 -18.92 -9.96 -1.05
C GLY A 179 -18.13 -10.43 -2.28
N LYS A 180 -17.42 -9.53 -2.95
CA LYS A 180 -16.60 -9.81 -4.14
C LYS A 180 -15.52 -8.73 -4.33
N GLY A 181 -14.50 -9.06 -5.13
CA GLY A 181 -13.38 -8.15 -5.39
C GLY A 181 -12.04 -8.87 -5.35
N GLU A 182 -10.98 -8.16 -4.99
CA GLU A 182 -9.64 -8.73 -4.83
C GLU A 182 -9.40 -9.17 -3.38
N HIS A 183 -9.47 -10.48 -3.11
CA HIS A 183 -9.27 -11.03 -1.76
C HIS A 183 -7.79 -11.05 -1.40
N LEU A 184 -7.41 -10.43 -0.26
CA LEU A 184 -6.00 -10.27 0.12
C LEU A 184 -5.34 -11.59 0.55
N LEU A 185 -5.93 -12.32 1.49
CA LEU A 185 -5.29 -13.48 2.12
C LEU A 185 -5.88 -14.82 1.68
N GLY A 186 -6.96 -14.82 0.89
CA GLY A 186 -7.63 -16.04 0.45
C GLY A 186 -6.68 -17.01 -0.25
N GLY A 187 -6.65 -18.26 0.23
CA GLY A 187 -5.80 -19.31 -0.33
C GLY A 187 -4.31 -19.17 0.01
N LEU A 188 -3.89 -18.26 0.89
CA LEU A 188 -2.52 -18.17 1.39
C LEU A 188 -2.42 -18.93 2.73
N ASP A 189 -1.50 -19.88 2.82
CA ASP A 189 -1.09 -20.47 4.08
C ASP A 189 0.02 -19.61 4.71
N LEU A 190 -0.38 -18.57 5.43
CA LEU A 190 0.54 -17.61 6.04
C LEU A 190 1.55 -18.29 6.99
N PRO A 191 1.16 -19.25 7.85
CA PRO A 191 2.11 -20.00 8.68
C PRO A 191 3.17 -20.75 7.88
N ALA A 192 2.78 -21.44 6.80
CA ALA A 192 3.72 -22.12 5.92
C ALA A 192 4.64 -21.17 5.15
N LEU A 193 4.16 -19.95 4.83
CA LEU A 193 4.95 -18.87 4.25
C LEU A 193 5.85 -18.15 5.26
N GLY A 194 5.81 -18.57 6.53
CA GLY A 194 6.66 -18.03 7.59
C GLY A 194 6.11 -16.79 8.28
N TYR A 195 4.84 -16.44 8.08
CA TYR A 195 4.21 -15.31 8.77
C TYR A 195 3.53 -15.77 10.06
N GLU A 196 3.55 -14.91 11.05
CA GLU A 196 2.85 -15.10 12.30
C GLU A 196 2.12 -13.83 12.72
N TYR A 197 1.08 -14.01 13.51
CA TYR A 197 0.42 -12.91 14.20
C TYR A 197 1.38 -12.28 15.22
N ALA A 198 1.43 -10.97 15.25
CA ALA A 198 2.24 -10.22 16.21
C ALA A 198 1.38 -9.54 17.28
N GLU A 199 0.47 -8.66 16.87
CA GLU A 199 -0.44 -7.95 17.77
C GLU A 199 -1.67 -7.45 17.04
N HIS A 200 -2.71 -7.07 17.79
CA HIS A 200 -3.82 -6.26 17.28
C HIS A 200 -4.23 -5.18 18.26
N ARG A 201 -4.90 -4.17 17.74
CA ARG A 201 -5.54 -3.10 18.52
C ARG A 201 -6.91 -2.82 17.95
N ALA A 202 -7.90 -2.60 18.82
CA ALA A 202 -9.19 -2.11 18.37
C ALA A 202 -9.03 -0.70 17.79
N GLY A 203 -9.65 -0.43 16.65
CA GLY A 203 -9.72 0.91 16.08
C GLY A 203 -10.86 1.74 16.69
N SER A 204 -10.91 3.01 16.35
CA SER A 204 -12.05 3.89 16.68
C SER A 204 -13.15 3.78 15.62
N ARG A 205 -12.77 3.74 14.34
CA ARG A 205 -13.65 3.52 13.19
C ARG A 205 -13.33 2.22 12.46
N ALA A 206 -12.06 1.85 12.37
CA ALA A 206 -11.68 0.50 11.99
C ALA A 206 -12.14 -0.49 13.06
N ILE A 207 -12.46 -1.72 12.67
CA ILE A 207 -12.73 -2.80 13.64
C ILE A 207 -11.45 -3.12 14.40
N ALA A 208 -10.35 -3.33 13.67
CA ALA A 208 -9.07 -3.66 14.25
C ALA A 208 -7.90 -3.29 13.32
N HIS A 209 -6.79 -2.97 13.94
CA HIS A 209 -5.46 -2.90 13.36
C HIS A 209 -4.72 -4.19 13.68
N VAL A 210 -4.41 -5.01 12.68
CA VAL A 210 -3.79 -6.33 12.83
C VAL A 210 -2.37 -6.30 12.27
N HIS A 211 -1.41 -6.70 13.08
CA HIS A 211 -0.01 -6.78 12.68
C HIS A 211 0.43 -8.23 12.50
N LEU A 212 1.03 -8.49 11.34
CA LEU A 212 1.72 -9.74 11.02
C LEU A 212 3.20 -9.45 10.87
N ARG A 213 4.03 -10.41 11.21
CA ARG A 213 5.48 -10.36 10.97
C ARG A 213 5.98 -11.67 10.37
N ARG A 214 7.07 -11.59 9.63
CA ARG A 214 7.79 -12.77 9.17
C ARG A 214 8.69 -13.29 10.30
N ARG A 215 8.68 -14.60 10.53
CA ARG A 215 9.56 -15.25 11.51
C ARG A 215 11.02 -14.98 11.18
N GLY A 216 11.80 -14.59 12.18
CA GLY A 216 13.20 -14.23 12.00
C GLY A 216 13.44 -12.83 11.42
N ALA A 217 12.39 -12.05 11.15
CA ALA A 217 12.56 -10.63 10.86
C ALA A 217 13.10 -9.92 12.12
N PRO A 218 14.05 -8.97 11.98
CA PRO A 218 14.60 -8.26 13.14
C PRO A 218 13.46 -7.50 13.85
N ALA A 219 13.42 -7.61 15.19
CA ALA A 219 12.56 -6.76 16.02
C ALA A 219 12.91 -5.28 15.83
N ARG A 220 11.98 -4.40 16.15
CA ARG A 220 12.25 -2.95 16.23
C ARG A 220 13.07 -2.62 17.44
#